data_a24dccfdec25306d041a2251f3095661
#
_entry.id   a24dccfdec25306d041a2251f3095661
#
_cell.length_a   1.000
_cell.length_b   1.000
_cell.length_c   1.000
_cell.angle_alpha   90.00
_cell.angle_beta   90.00
_cell.angle_gamma   90.00
#
_symmetry.space_group_name_H-M   'P 1'
#
loop_
_entity.id
_entity.type
_entity.pdbx_description
1 polymer ?
#
loop_
_entity_poly.entity_id
_entity_poly.type
_entity_poly.pdbx_seq_one_letter_code
_entity_poly.pdbx_strand_id
1 'polypeptide(L)'
;MLVPLVKTMAANRKSWDTFEAMRAAAQEGDAQAQCYLGVCYQNGQGAEQNHHEAVKWFRRAAEQNDSVAQCYLGVCYWTGQGVPQEFGEAAKWLREAAEQGDPAAQFNLGMLYETGQGVPQNYAEAVKWYRESAQRGYPAAQFNLAVFYETGQVVPQDFTEAVKWYLAAAEQELADAQCNLGLCYQTGRGVEKNPAAAVKWFIKAARQGNKTAQHNLGLHYASTEAAELAVLEEAKDAPQPP
;
A
#
# COMPACT_ATOMS: atom_id res chain seq x y z
N MET A 1 -6.26 -3.57 -4.04
CA MET A 1 -5.46 -3.06 -5.17
C MET A 1 -4.02 -3.50 -4.96
N LEU A 2 -3.45 -4.34 -5.82
CA LEU A 2 -2.08 -4.82 -5.72
C LEU A 2 -1.12 -3.64 -5.88
N VAL A 3 -0.39 -3.30 -4.81
CA VAL A 3 0.59 -2.20 -4.87
C VAL A 3 1.77 -2.64 -5.74
N PRO A 4 2.24 -1.81 -6.70
CA PRO A 4 3.35 -2.19 -7.56
C PRO A 4 4.62 -2.42 -6.72
N LEU A 5 5.14 -3.64 -6.76
CA LEU A 5 6.40 -4.11 -6.13
C LEU A 5 7.68 -3.38 -6.63
N VAL A 6 7.54 -2.50 -7.61
CA VAL A 6 8.67 -1.88 -8.33
C VAL A 6 9.58 -1.03 -7.43
N LYS A 7 9.08 -0.48 -6.31
CA LYS A 7 9.92 0.35 -5.42
C LYS A 7 10.89 -0.46 -4.53
N THR A 8 10.56 -1.70 -4.22
CA THR A 8 11.39 -2.55 -3.33
C THR A 8 12.67 -3.07 -4.01
N MET A 9 12.68 -3.13 -5.33
CA MET A 9 13.81 -3.64 -6.12
C MET A 9 15.00 -2.67 -6.24
N ALA A 10 14.84 -1.40 -5.87
CA ALA A 10 15.88 -0.38 -6.08
C ALA A 10 17.06 -0.48 -5.10
N ALA A 11 16.87 -1.10 -3.93
CA ALA A 11 17.85 -1.08 -2.85
C ALA A 11 18.96 -2.14 -2.95
N ASN A 12 18.80 -3.21 -3.76
CA ASN A 12 19.73 -4.35 -3.82
C ASN A 12 20.20 -4.70 -5.24
N ARG A 13 20.28 -3.70 -6.13
CA ARG A 13 20.68 -3.93 -7.54
C ARG A 13 22.14 -4.40 -7.66
N LYS A 14 22.35 -5.64 -8.14
CA LYS A 14 23.45 -5.90 -9.07
C LYS A 14 23.18 -5.05 -10.30
N SER A 15 24.07 -4.13 -10.68
CA SER A 15 23.87 -3.32 -11.87
C SER A 15 24.23 -4.17 -13.09
N TRP A 16 23.24 -4.59 -13.86
CA TRP A 16 23.45 -5.02 -15.23
C TRP A 16 23.36 -3.76 -16.12
N ASP A 17 24.42 -3.47 -16.86
CA ASP A 17 24.49 -2.27 -17.70
C ASP A 17 23.51 -2.31 -18.88
N THR A 18 23.05 -3.50 -19.29
CA THR A 18 22.12 -3.70 -20.40
C THR A 18 21.13 -4.84 -20.11
N PHE A 19 20.00 -4.83 -20.85
CA PHE A 19 19.02 -5.92 -20.82
C PHE A 19 19.65 -7.26 -21.25
N GLU A 20 20.54 -7.25 -22.24
CA GLU A 20 21.25 -8.43 -22.73
C GLU A 20 22.17 -9.02 -21.65
N ALA A 21 22.92 -8.19 -20.92
CA ALA A 21 23.76 -8.65 -19.82
C ALA A 21 22.96 -9.31 -18.70
N MET A 22 21.82 -8.70 -18.34
CA MET A 22 20.88 -9.28 -17.37
C MET A 22 20.28 -10.60 -17.87
N ARG A 23 19.88 -10.66 -19.13
CA ARG A 23 19.35 -11.89 -19.76
C ARG A 23 20.38 -13.02 -19.79
N ALA A 24 21.64 -12.70 -20.10
CA ALA A 24 22.73 -13.68 -20.06
C ALA A 24 22.93 -14.23 -18.62
N ALA A 25 23.02 -13.35 -17.62
CA ALA A 25 23.11 -13.76 -16.22
C ALA A 25 21.95 -14.65 -15.77
N ALA A 26 20.72 -14.30 -16.19
CA ALA A 26 19.52 -15.11 -15.90
C ALA A 26 19.61 -16.51 -16.55
N GLN A 27 20.15 -16.61 -17.75
CA GLN A 27 20.37 -17.88 -18.47
C GLN A 27 21.46 -18.72 -17.78
N GLU A 28 22.48 -18.08 -17.19
CA GLU A 28 23.54 -18.72 -16.42
C GLU A 28 23.08 -19.16 -15.02
N GLY A 29 21.84 -18.80 -14.62
CA GLY A 29 21.24 -19.26 -13.37
C GLY A 29 21.21 -18.25 -12.22
N ASP A 30 21.64 -17.00 -12.43
CA ASP A 30 21.56 -15.97 -11.39
C ASP A 30 20.08 -15.69 -11.03
N ALA A 31 19.68 -16.02 -9.80
CA ALA A 31 18.32 -15.93 -9.34
C ALA A 31 17.76 -14.49 -9.37
N GLN A 32 18.60 -13.51 -9.00
CA GLN A 32 18.23 -12.11 -9.04
C GLN A 32 18.00 -11.63 -10.48
N ALA A 33 18.87 -12.02 -11.43
CA ALA A 33 18.71 -11.71 -12.84
C ALA A 33 17.42 -12.36 -13.41
N GLN A 34 17.14 -13.60 -13.02
CA GLN A 34 15.91 -14.31 -13.39
C GLN A 34 14.66 -13.57 -12.88
N CYS A 35 14.64 -13.13 -11.62
CA CYS A 35 13.55 -12.34 -11.06
C CYS A 35 13.34 -11.04 -11.85
N TYR A 36 14.42 -10.28 -12.13
CA TYR A 36 14.34 -9.05 -12.92
C TYR A 36 13.88 -9.29 -14.36
N LEU A 37 14.35 -10.36 -14.99
CA LEU A 37 13.92 -10.73 -16.33
C LEU A 37 12.41 -11.07 -16.35
N GLY A 38 11.91 -11.73 -15.30
CA GLY A 38 10.48 -11.93 -15.09
C GLY A 38 9.71 -10.63 -15.03
N VAL A 39 10.21 -9.62 -14.28
CA VAL A 39 9.59 -8.28 -14.22
C VAL A 39 9.64 -7.56 -15.57
N CYS A 40 10.72 -7.71 -16.33
CA CYS A 40 10.82 -7.15 -17.69
C CYS A 40 9.75 -7.72 -18.61
N TYR A 41 9.56 -9.04 -18.61
CA TYR A 41 8.48 -9.67 -19.40
C TYR A 41 7.08 -9.29 -18.88
N GLN A 42 6.90 -9.15 -17.58
CA GLN A 42 5.62 -8.73 -17.00
C GLN A 42 5.21 -7.33 -17.43
N ASN A 43 6.17 -6.40 -17.56
CA ASN A 43 5.91 -4.99 -17.84
C ASN A 43 6.18 -4.58 -19.29
N GLY A 44 6.73 -5.46 -20.11
CA GLY A 44 7.15 -5.13 -21.48
C GLY A 44 8.39 -4.20 -21.52
N GLN A 45 9.31 -4.34 -20.54
CA GLN A 45 10.53 -3.51 -20.45
C GLN A 45 11.73 -4.24 -21.07
N GLY A 46 12.20 -3.76 -22.21
CA GLY A 46 13.31 -4.39 -22.96
C GLY A 46 12.93 -5.64 -23.74
N ALA A 47 11.70 -6.15 -23.56
CA ALA A 47 11.11 -7.25 -24.30
C ALA A 47 9.60 -7.00 -24.46
N GLU A 48 8.95 -7.68 -25.42
CA GLU A 48 7.50 -7.69 -25.54
C GLU A 48 6.86 -8.28 -24.26
N GLN A 49 5.77 -7.65 -23.81
CA GLN A 49 5.06 -8.11 -22.63
C GLN A 49 4.57 -9.56 -22.79
N ASN A 50 4.95 -10.42 -21.86
CA ASN A 50 4.59 -11.82 -21.87
C ASN A 50 4.51 -12.40 -20.46
N HIS A 51 3.30 -12.50 -19.93
CA HIS A 51 3.06 -13.00 -18.57
C HIS A 51 3.45 -14.47 -18.39
N HIS A 52 3.34 -15.33 -19.43
CA HIS A 52 3.80 -16.72 -19.35
C HIS A 52 5.31 -16.83 -19.22
N GLU A 53 6.06 -16.03 -19.99
CA GLU A 53 7.52 -15.96 -19.84
C GLU A 53 7.92 -15.37 -18.48
N ALA A 54 7.22 -14.33 -18.01
CA ALA A 54 7.44 -13.76 -16.68
C ALA A 54 7.34 -14.82 -15.58
N VAL A 55 6.26 -15.63 -15.60
CA VAL A 55 6.06 -16.71 -14.62
C VAL A 55 7.16 -17.78 -14.70
N LYS A 56 7.63 -18.15 -15.88
CA LYS A 56 8.73 -19.11 -16.03
C LYS A 56 10.00 -18.61 -15.34
N TRP A 57 10.32 -17.34 -15.49
CA TRP A 57 11.49 -16.74 -14.88
C TRP A 57 11.33 -16.55 -13.37
N PHE A 58 10.15 -16.09 -12.91
CA PHE A 58 9.85 -16.02 -11.47
C PHE A 58 9.96 -17.38 -10.81
N ARG A 59 9.44 -18.46 -11.45
CA ARG A 59 9.54 -19.82 -10.91
C ARG A 59 10.98 -20.28 -10.74
N ARG A 60 11.84 -20.07 -11.74
CA ARG A 60 13.26 -20.42 -11.66
C ARG A 60 13.98 -19.71 -10.52
N ALA A 61 13.70 -18.43 -10.31
CA ALA A 61 14.26 -17.68 -9.21
C ALA A 61 13.67 -18.11 -7.85
N ALA A 62 12.36 -18.34 -7.79
CA ALA A 62 11.65 -18.77 -6.58
C ALA A 62 12.13 -20.15 -6.09
N GLU A 63 12.39 -21.08 -7.00
CA GLU A 63 12.98 -22.41 -6.71
C GLU A 63 14.40 -22.31 -6.16
N GLN A 64 15.11 -21.20 -6.42
CA GLN A 64 16.39 -20.85 -5.80
C GLN A 64 16.24 -20.06 -4.50
N ASN A 65 15.02 -20.01 -3.94
CA ASN A 65 14.73 -19.32 -2.68
C ASN A 65 14.84 -17.78 -2.74
N ASP A 66 14.69 -17.16 -3.92
CA ASP A 66 14.59 -15.70 -4.04
C ASP A 66 13.19 -15.26 -3.55
N SER A 67 13.14 -14.56 -2.40
CA SER A 67 11.88 -14.16 -1.76
C SER A 67 11.06 -13.19 -2.60
N VAL A 68 11.71 -12.33 -3.38
CA VAL A 68 11.05 -11.38 -4.27
C VAL A 68 10.36 -12.13 -5.41
N ALA A 69 11.05 -13.10 -6.01
CA ALA A 69 10.47 -13.95 -7.07
C ALA A 69 9.34 -14.83 -6.52
N GLN A 70 9.47 -15.39 -5.33
CA GLN A 70 8.40 -16.11 -4.65
C GLN A 70 7.16 -15.24 -4.45
N CYS A 71 7.34 -13.98 -4.02
CA CYS A 71 6.25 -13.02 -3.91
C CYS A 71 5.57 -12.75 -5.27
N TYR A 72 6.34 -12.50 -6.34
CA TYR A 72 5.79 -12.31 -7.67
C TYR A 72 5.05 -13.54 -8.18
N LEU A 73 5.61 -14.72 -8.00
CA LEU A 73 4.99 -15.98 -8.40
C LEU A 73 3.67 -16.21 -7.65
N GLY A 74 3.66 -15.96 -6.34
CA GLY A 74 2.45 -16.02 -5.53
C GLY A 74 1.37 -15.06 -6.04
N VAL A 75 1.73 -13.82 -6.40
CA VAL A 75 0.81 -12.84 -6.99
C VAL A 75 0.31 -13.30 -8.36
N CYS A 76 1.16 -13.90 -9.19
CA CYS A 76 0.73 -14.48 -10.48
C CYS A 76 -0.34 -15.56 -10.30
N TYR A 77 -0.15 -16.48 -9.35
CA TYR A 77 -1.17 -17.48 -9.02
C TYR A 77 -2.45 -16.87 -8.42
N TRP A 78 -2.31 -15.80 -7.61
CA TRP A 78 -3.47 -15.12 -7.06
C TRP A 78 -4.33 -14.43 -8.11
N THR A 79 -3.68 -13.82 -9.11
CA THR A 79 -4.37 -13.02 -10.15
C THR A 79 -4.71 -13.82 -11.41
N GLY A 80 -4.10 -15.01 -11.60
CA GLY A 80 -4.21 -15.77 -12.83
C GLY A 80 -3.41 -15.17 -13.99
N GLN A 81 -2.41 -14.32 -13.72
CA GLN A 81 -1.60 -13.71 -14.75
C GLN A 81 -0.47 -14.64 -15.19
N GLY A 82 -0.53 -15.14 -16.41
CA GLY A 82 0.45 -16.05 -17.00
C GLY A 82 0.37 -17.51 -16.51
N VAL A 83 -0.51 -17.81 -15.57
CA VAL A 83 -0.86 -19.14 -15.05
C VAL A 83 -2.35 -19.18 -14.71
N PRO A 84 -3.00 -20.35 -14.65
CA PRO A 84 -4.31 -20.47 -14.05
C PRO A 84 -4.34 -19.93 -12.63
N GLN A 85 -5.44 -19.29 -12.26
CA GLN A 85 -5.61 -18.78 -10.90
C GLN A 85 -5.72 -19.94 -9.90
N GLU A 86 -4.82 -19.98 -8.91
CA GLU A 86 -4.79 -21.00 -7.87
C GLU A 86 -4.42 -20.38 -6.51
N PHE A 87 -5.43 -20.10 -5.69
CA PHE A 87 -5.23 -19.44 -4.41
C PHE A 87 -4.39 -20.24 -3.41
N GLY A 88 -4.42 -21.59 -3.48
CA GLY A 88 -3.58 -22.47 -2.66
C GLY A 88 -2.10 -22.32 -2.96
N GLU A 89 -1.74 -22.32 -4.24
CA GLU A 89 -0.36 -22.09 -4.69
C GLU A 89 0.08 -20.65 -4.37
N ALA A 90 -0.82 -19.66 -4.56
CA ALA A 90 -0.55 -18.28 -4.16
C ALA A 90 -0.18 -18.18 -2.68
N ALA A 91 -0.99 -18.78 -1.79
CA ALA A 91 -0.74 -18.77 -0.35
C ALA A 91 0.57 -19.47 0.03
N LYS A 92 0.93 -20.56 -0.64
CA LYS A 92 2.18 -21.29 -0.44
C LYS A 92 3.39 -20.40 -0.74
N TRP A 93 3.48 -19.86 -1.96
CA TRP A 93 4.60 -19.04 -2.39
C TRP A 93 4.72 -17.74 -1.61
N LEU A 94 3.58 -17.07 -1.31
CA LEU A 94 3.57 -15.88 -0.48
C LEU A 94 4.01 -16.18 0.96
N ARG A 95 3.70 -17.35 1.52
CA ARG A 95 4.16 -17.74 2.86
C ARG A 95 5.66 -17.96 2.87
N GLU A 96 6.23 -18.67 1.89
CA GLU A 96 7.67 -18.88 1.79
C GLU A 96 8.42 -17.55 1.74
N ALA A 97 7.94 -16.58 0.94
CA ALA A 97 8.53 -15.24 0.87
C ALA A 97 8.34 -14.44 2.17
N ALA A 98 7.15 -14.51 2.79
CA ALA A 98 6.82 -13.80 4.01
C ALA A 98 7.65 -14.27 5.21
N GLU A 99 7.90 -15.56 5.31
CA GLU A 99 8.76 -16.17 6.35
C GLU A 99 10.23 -15.73 6.19
N GLN A 100 10.68 -15.44 4.97
CA GLN A 100 11.97 -14.82 4.72
C GLN A 100 12.00 -13.31 5.02
N GLY A 101 10.85 -12.73 5.35
CA GLY A 101 10.73 -11.33 5.73
C GLY A 101 10.48 -10.37 4.57
N ASP A 102 10.07 -10.85 3.38
CA ASP A 102 9.64 -9.96 2.30
C ASP A 102 8.38 -9.18 2.72
N PRO A 103 8.42 -7.83 2.81
CA PRO A 103 7.31 -7.06 3.35
C PRO A 103 6.08 -7.07 2.44
N ALA A 104 6.27 -7.19 1.14
CA ALA A 104 5.15 -7.25 0.21
C ALA A 104 4.46 -8.62 0.28
N ALA A 105 5.22 -9.70 0.42
CA ALA A 105 4.67 -11.04 0.63
C ALA A 105 3.92 -11.13 1.96
N GLN A 106 4.46 -10.55 3.03
CA GLN A 106 3.79 -10.47 4.33
C GLN A 106 2.44 -9.74 4.23
N PHE A 107 2.41 -8.60 3.54
CA PHE A 107 1.16 -7.89 3.27
C PHE A 107 0.17 -8.73 2.45
N ASN A 108 0.61 -9.33 1.35
CA ASN A 108 -0.25 -10.14 0.50
C ASN A 108 -0.76 -11.40 1.22
N LEU A 109 0.06 -12.04 2.04
CA LEU A 109 -0.38 -13.17 2.87
C LEU A 109 -1.42 -12.72 3.92
N GLY A 110 -1.24 -11.55 4.52
CA GLY A 110 -2.24 -10.92 5.38
C GLY A 110 -3.58 -10.75 4.67
N MET A 111 -3.58 -10.29 3.43
CA MET A 111 -4.79 -10.16 2.60
C MET A 111 -5.45 -11.51 2.32
N LEU A 112 -4.68 -12.56 2.06
CA LEU A 112 -5.23 -13.90 1.87
C LEU A 112 -5.93 -14.42 3.13
N TYR A 113 -5.33 -14.20 4.31
CA TYR A 113 -5.98 -14.55 5.59
C TYR A 113 -7.21 -13.69 5.88
N GLU A 114 -7.19 -12.41 5.54
CA GLU A 114 -8.34 -11.50 5.71
C GLU A 114 -9.52 -11.92 4.85
N THR A 115 -9.27 -12.36 3.61
CA THR A 115 -10.31 -12.71 2.64
C THR A 115 -10.68 -14.19 2.63
N GLY A 116 -9.87 -15.07 3.21
CA GLY A 116 -10.06 -16.51 3.18
C GLY A 116 -9.72 -17.14 1.81
N GLN A 117 -8.88 -16.48 1.01
CA GLN A 117 -8.49 -16.98 -0.30
C GLN A 117 -7.28 -17.90 -0.20
N GLY A 118 -7.44 -19.18 -0.52
CA GLY A 118 -6.37 -20.20 -0.47
C GLY A 118 -5.96 -20.64 0.94
N VAL A 119 -6.47 -19.96 1.96
CA VAL A 119 -6.32 -20.26 3.39
C VAL A 119 -7.65 -20.04 4.11
N PRO A 120 -7.95 -20.72 5.23
CA PRO A 120 -9.11 -20.38 6.04
C PRO A 120 -9.02 -18.93 6.50
N GLN A 121 -10.16 -18.20 6.41
CA GLN A 121 -10.23 -16.80 6.87
C GLN A 121 -9.82 -16.70 8.34
N ASN A 122 -8.88 -15.81 8.64
CA ASN A 122 -8.39 -15.59 10.00
C ASN A 122 -7.84 -14.17 10.15
N TYR A 123 -8.65 -13.30 10.71
CA TYR A 123 -8.27 -11.89 10.93
C TYR A 123 -7.10 -11.72 11.91
N ALA A 124 -6.91 -12.65 12.88
CA ALA A 124 -5.79 -12.58 13.81
C ALA A 124 -4.45 -12.87 13.10
N GLU A 125 -4.41 -13.85 12.20
CA GLU A 125 -3.26 -14.09 11.34
C GLU A 125 -3.04 -12.92 10.35
N ALA A 126 -4.12 -12.36 9.79
CA ALA A 126 -4.02 -11.19 8.92
C ALA A 126 -3.33 -10.00 9.63
N VAL A 127 -3.79 -9.67 10.84
CA VAL A 127 -3.19 -8.57 11.65
C VAL A 127 -1.74 -8.86 12.00
N LYS A 128 -1.39 -10.11 12.32
CA LYS A 128 0.00 -10.50 12.59
C LYS A 128 0.89 -10.21 11.39
N TRP A 129 0.50 -10.67 10.19
CA TRP A 129 1.27 -10.45 8.97
C TRP A 129 1.30 -8.99 8.54
N TYR A 130 0.20 -8.24 8.70
CA TYR A 130 0.21 -6.79 8.47
C TYR A 130 1.17 -6.06 9.41
N ARG A 131 1.24 -6.48 10.69
CA ARG A 131 2.17 -5.88 11.67
C ARG A 131 3.63 -6.12 11.28
N GLU A 132 3.98 -7.35 10.91
CA GLU A 132 5.33 -7.68 10.42
C GLU A 132 5.73 -6.83 9.20
N SER A 133 4.82 -6.73 8.23
CA SER A 133 5.01 -5.93 7.02
C SER A 133 5.09 -4.42 7.32
N ALA A 134 4.22 -3.90 8.20
CA ALA A 134 4.18 -2.49 8.61
C ALA A 134 5.46 -2.06 9.34
N GLN A 135 5.99 -2.92 10.21
CA GLN A 135 7.26 -2.70 10.92
C GLN A 135 8.46 -2.63 9.96
N ARG A 136 8.36 -3.30 8.81
CA ARG A 136 9.35 -3.22 7.72
C ARG A 136 9.11 -2.05 6.78
N GLY A 137 8.16 -1.18 7.11
CA GLY A 137 7.90 0.07 6.40
C GLY A 137 6.97 -0.07 5.19
N TYR A 138 6.25 -1.18 5.00
CA TYR A 138 5.36 -1.33 3.84
C TYR A 138 4.10 -0.47 3.99
N PRO A 139 3.86 0.55 3.12
CA PRO A 139 2.85 1.57 3.37
C PRO A 139 1.42 1.01 3.43
N ALA A 140 1.08 0.06 2.56
CA ALA A 140 -0.25 -0.52 2.53
C ALA A 140 -0.54 -1.36 3.80
N ALA A 141 0.47 -2.03 4.35
CA ALA A 141 0.34 -2.76 5.60
C ALA A 141 0.18 -1.81 6.80
N GLN A 142 0.93 -0.71 6.81
CA GLN A 142 0.77 0.35 7.83
C GLN A 142 -0.66 0.91 7.81
N PHE A 143 -1.19 1.18 6.63
CA PHE A 143 -2.58 1.63 6.47
C PHE A 143 -3.60 0.59 6.99
N ASN A 144 -3.49 -0.67 6.58
CA ASN A 144 -4.41 -1.71 7.03
C ASN A 144 -4.32 -1.92 8.55
N LEU A 145 -3.11 -1.92 9.11
CA LEU A 145 -2.92 -2.03 10.56
C LEU A 145 -3.56 -0.86 11.30
N ALA A 146 -3.45 0.37 10.76
CA ALA A 146 -4.12 1.54 11.31
C ALA A 146 -5.66 1.37 11.33
N VAL A 147 -6.23 0.84 10.26
CA VAL A 147 -7.68 0.55 10.18
C VAL A 147 -8.10 -0.47 11.25
N PHE A 148 -7.31 -1.51 11.50
CA PHE A 148 -7.60 -2.47 12.58
C PHE A 148 -7.58 -1.82 13.97
N TYR A 149 -6.62 -0.92 14.24
CA TYR A 149 -6.62 -0.16 15.49
C TYR A 149 -7.76 0.86 15.57
N GLU A 150 -8.12 1.51 14.47
CA GLU A 150 -9.24 2.47 14.42
C GLU A 150 -10.59 1.78 14.68
N THR A 151 -10.81 0.60 14.11
CA THR A 151 -12.07 -0.12 14.21
C THR A 151 -12.20 -0.97 15.48
N GLY A 152 -11.10 -1.35 16.08
CA GLY A 152 -11.07 -2.28 17.21
C GLY A 152 -11.42 -3.72 16.81
N GLN A 153 -11.33 -4.05 15.54
CA GLN A 153 -11.53 -5.41 15.06
C GLN A 153 -10.27 -6.23 15.33
N VAL A 154 -10.40 -7.34 16.05
CA VAL A 154 -9.30 -8.28 16.41
C VAL A 154 -8.31 -7.73 17.44
N VAL A 155 -7.98 -6.45 17.37
CA VAL A 155 -7.14 -5.73 18.34
C VAL A 155 -7.99 -4.74 19.14
N PRO A 156 -7.67 -4.42 20.40
CA PRO A 156 -8.35 -3.35 21.10
C PRO A 156 -8.29 -2.04 20.31
N GLN A 157 -9.42 -1.31 20.26
CA GLN A 157 -9.48 -0.02 19.60
C GLN A 157 -8.48 0.95 20.23
N ASP A 158 -7.63 1.54 19.41
CA ASP A 158 -6.64 2.54 19.83
C ASP A 158 -6.43 3.57 18.71
N PHE A 159 -7.11 4.71 18.83
CA PHE A 159 -6.99 5.80 17.84
C PHE A 159 -5.58 6.42 17.82
N THR A 160 -4.85 6.39 18.92
CA THR A 160 -3.49 6.91 18.98
C THR A 160 -2.53 6.04 18.18
N GLU A 161 -2.63 4.72 18.34
CA GLU A 161 -1.87 3.77 17.51
C GLU A 161 -2.31 3.86 16.03
N ALA A 162 -3.61 4.00 15.75
CA ALA A 162 -4.09 4.18 14.38
C ALA A 162 -3.45 5.41 13.71
N VAL A 163 -3.41 6.56 14.41
CA VAL A 163 -2.78 7.79 13.89
C VAL A 163 -1.29 7.61 13.61
N LYS A 164 -0.54 6.91 14.47
CA LYS A 164 0.89 6.64 14.23
C LYS A 164 1.09 5.86 12.93
N TRP A 165 0.30 4.83 12.69
CA TRP A 165 0.42 4.01 11.49
C TRP A 165 -0.10 4.74 10.25
N TYR A 166 -1.20 5.52 10.36
CA TYR A 166 -1.63 6.40 9.27
C TYR A 166 -0.55 7.43 8.91
N LEU A 167 0.09 8.05 9.90
CA LEU A 167 1.18 9.01 9.66
C LEU A 167 2.34 8.35 8.91
N ALA A 168 2.78 7.17 9.37
CA ALA A 168 3.87 6.44 8.72
C ALA A 168 3.56 6.11 7.24
N ALA A 169 2.32 5.71 6.93
CA ALA A 169 1.90 5.45 5.56
C ALA A 169 1.70 6.74 4.74
N ALA A 170 1.20 7.81 5.37
CA ALA A 170 0.96 9.11 4.73
C ALA A 170 2.25 9.83 4.34
N GLU A 171 3.32 9.69 5.14
CA GLU A 171 4.66 10.20 4.83
C GLU A 171 5.29 9.48 3.63
N GLN A 172 4.87 8.25 3.36
CA GLN A 172 5.23 7.50 2.14
C GLN A 172 4.27 7.75 0.98
N GLU A 173 3.52 8.83 1.03
CA GLU A 173 2.64 9.32 -0.03
C GLU A 173 1.45 8.40 -0.33
N LEU A 174 1.01 7.55 0.60
CA LEU A 174 -0.22 6.77 0.42
C LEU A 174 -1.44 7.68 0.58
N ALA A 175 -2.17 7.93 -0.51
CA ALA A 175 -3.27 8.90 -0.56
C ALA A 175 -4.41 8.57 0.43
N ASP A 176 -4.75 7.29 0.59
CA ASP A 176 -5.80 6.86 1.53
C ASP A 176 -5.38 7.11 2.98
N ALA A 177 -4.11 6.87 3.31
CA ALA A 177 -3.57 7.17 4.64
C ALA A 177 -3.53 8.69 4.92
N GLN A 178 -3.14 9.49 3.91
CA GLN A 178 -3.19 10.95 4.02
C GLN A 178 -4.62 11.45 4.26
N CYS A 179 -5.60 10.89 3.57
CA CYS A 179 -7.01 11.23 3.77
C CYS A 179 -7.48 10.87 5.19
N ASN A 180 -7.22 9.65 5.66
CA ASN A 180 -7.63 9.21 7.00
C ASN A 180 -6.92 9.99 8.11
N LEU A 181 -5.64 10.30 7.93
CA LEU A 181 -4.92 11.18 8.85
C LEU A 181 -5.53 12.59 8.90
N GLY A 182 -5.94 13.12 7.76
CA GLY A 182 -6.71 14.37 7.68
C GLY A 182 -8.00 14.31 8.50
N LEU A 183 -8.76 13.21 8.40
CA LEU A 183 -9.96 12.98 9.21
C LEU A 183 -9.66 12.90 10.71
N CYS A 184 -8.56 12.26 11.10
CA CYS A 184 -8.12 12.22 12.50
C CYS A 184 -7.86 13.62 13.04
N TYR A 185 -7.12 14.47 12.32
CA TYR A 185 -6.90 15.87 12.71
C TYR A 185 -8.17 16.71 12.69
N GLN A 186 -9.09 16.47 11.77
CA GLN A 186 -10.37 17.21 11.70
C GLN A 186 -11.25 16.90 12.89
N THR A 187 -11.29 15.64 13.33
CA THR A 187 -12.20 15.16 14.38
C THR A 187 -11.57 15.17 15.78
N GLY A 188 -10.23 15.18 15.88
CA GLY A 188 -9.50 15.02 17.14
C GLY A 188 -9.44 13.57 17.63
N ARG A 189 -9.58 12.58 16.73
CA ARG A 189 -9.47 11.16 17.07
C ARG A 189 -8.02 10.71 17.12
N GLY A 190 -7.54 10.32 18.30
CA GLY A 190 -6.17 9.84 18.51
C GLY A 190 -5.08 10.91 18.40
N VAL A 191 -5.46 12.15 18.10
CA VAL A 191 -4.58 13.33 17.98
C VAL A 191 -5.34 14.59 18.36
N GLU A 192 -4.64 15.63 18.81
CA GLU A 192 -5.27 16.92 19.05
C GLU A 192 -5.94 17.47 17.78
N LYS A 193 -7.18 17.95 17.92
CA LYS A 193 -7.94 18.51 16.81
C LYS A 193 -7.20 19.69 16.19
N ASN A 194 -6.91 19.61 14.90
CA ASN A 194 -6.19 20.65 14.15
C ASN A 194 -6.71 20.75 12.71
N PRO A 195 -7.72 21.60 12.45
CA PRO A 195 -8.30 21.75 11.11
C PRO A 195 -7.28 22.20 10.06
N ALA A 196 -6.29 23.02 10.41
CA ALA A 196 -5.25 23.46 9.48
C ALA A 196 -4.34 22.29 9.05
N ALA A 197 -4.00 21.39 9.98
CA ALA A 197 -3.28 20.16 9.65
C ALA A 197 -4.14 19.23 8.79
N ALA A 198 -5.44 19.10 9.10
CA ALA A 198 -6.38 18.30 8.31
C ALA A 198 -6.39 18.76 6.84
N VAL A 199 -6.54 20.05 6.59
CA VAL A 199 -6.54 20.63 5.24
C VAL A 199 -5.24 20.31 4.50
N LYS A 200 -4.08 20.42 5.15
CA LYS A 200 -2.78 20.09 4.54
C LYS A 200 -2.74 18.62 4.05
N TRP A 201 -3.23 17.70 4.86
CA TRP A 201 -3.26 16.29 4.50
C TRP A 201 -4.30 15.99 3.42
N PHE A 202 -5.49 16.60 3.47
CA PHE A 202 -6.48 16.47 2.41
C PHE A 202 -5.96 17.00 1.07
N ILE A 203 -5.22 18.13 1.06
CA ILE A 203 -4.60 18.65 -0.18
C ILE A 203 -3.63 17.64 -0.78
N LYS A 204 -2.78 16.99 0.04
CA LYS A 204 -1.84 15.96 -0.45
C LYS A 204 -2.59 14.78 -1.08
N ALA A 205 -3.62 14.26 -0.39
CA ALA A 205 -4.43 13.15 -0.89
C ALA A 205 -5.22 13.53 -2.15
N ALA A 206 -5.82 14.72 -2.17
CA ALA A 206 -6.61 15.21 -3.29
C ALA A 206 -5.80 15.39 -4.58
N ARG A 207 -4.54 15.83 -4.46
CA ARG A 207 -3.60 15.94 -5.59
C ARG A 207 -3.29 14.58 -6.22
N GLN A 208 -3.40 13.49 -5.45
CA GLN A 208 -3.27 12.12 -5.93
C GLN A 208 -4.60 11.53 -6.42
N GLY A 209 -5.66 12.32 -6.48
CA GLY A 209 -6.97 11.90 -6.97
C GLY A 209 -7.88 11.25 -5.94
N ASN A 210 -7.55 11.31 -4.64
CA ASN A 210 -8.43 10.77 -3.59
C ASN A 210 -9.72 11.58 -3.52
N LYS A 211 -10.85 10.96 -3.93
CA LYS A 211 -12.15 11.61 -4.02
C LYS A 211 -12.73 12.04 -2.67
N THR A 212 -12.49 11.27 -1.62
CA THR A 212 -12.93 11.60 -0.26
C THR A 212 -12.22 12.86 0.24
N ALA A 213 -10.91 12.97 0.01
CA ALA A 213 -10.16 14.16 0.36
C ALA A 213 -10.62 15.40 -0.45
N GLN A 214 -10.91 15.24 -1.75
CA GLN A 214 -11.46 16.32 -2.57
C GLN A 214 -12.82 16.80 -2.05
N HIS A 215 -13.69 15.88 -1.64
CA HIS A 215 -14.98 16.21 -1.04
C HIS A 215 -14.83 16.94 0.30
N ASN A 216 -13.97 16.47 1.19
CA ASN A 216 -13.72 17.09 2.50
C ASN A 216 -13.15 18.50 2.37
N LEU A 217 -12.27 18.74 1.37
CA LEU A 217 -11.81 20.09 1.05
C LEU A 217 -12.96 21.00 0.58
N GLY A 218 -13.82 20.50 -0.29
CA GLY A 218 -15.00 21.25 -0.76
C GLY A 218 -15.91 21.68 0.40
N LEU A 219 -16.19 20.78 1.34
CA LEU A 219 -16.95 21.11 2.55
C LEU A 219 -16.25 22.14 3.43
N HIS A 220 -14.93 22.04 3.58
CA HIS A 220 -14.16 22.99 4.39
C HIS A 220 -14.23 24.39 3.79
N TYR A 221 -14.01 24.55 2.49
CA TYR A 221 -14.07 25.86 1.83
C TYR A 221 -15.49 26.46 1.83
N ALA A 222 -16.50 25.63 1.56
CA ALA A 222 -17.89 26.08 1.64
C ALA A 222 -18.28 26.55 3.05
N SER A 223 -17.79 25.89 4.10
CA SER A 223 -18.03 26.30 5.49
C SER A 223 -17.32 27.59 5.88
N THR A 224 -16.10 27.82 5.34
CA THR A 224 -15.35 29.07 5.58
C THR A 224 -15.97 30.25 4.85
N GLU A 225 -16.38 30.09 3.58
CA GLU A 225 -17.10 31.11 2.84
C GLU A 225 -18.44 31.48 3.52
N ALA A 226 -19.19 30.49 3.98
CA ALA A 226 -20.43 30.72 4.70
C ALA A 226 -20.21 31.44 6.02
N ALA A 227 -19.14 31.14 6.76
CA ALA A 227 -18.78 31.84 7.99
C ALA A 227 -18.33 33.29 7.73
N GLU A 228 -17.55 33.53 6.68
CA GLU A 228 -17.17 34.88 6.27
C GLU A 228 -18.37 35.75 5.84
N LEU A 229 -19.32 35.16 5.09
CA LEU A 229 -20.58 35.83 4.69
C LEU A 229 -21.41 36.16 5.91
N ALA A 230 -21.56 35.25 6.89
CA ALA A 230 -22.33 35.49 8.10
C ALA A 230 -21.74 36.64 8.93
N VAL A 231 -20.40 36.69 9.09
CA VAL A 231 -19.71 37.79 9.77
C VAL A 231 -19.90 39.12 9.05
N LEU A 232 -19.94 39.11 7.70
CA LEU A 232 -20.18 40.33 6.92
C LEU A 232 -21.65 40.79 7.01
N GLU A 233 -22.62 39.89 7.17
CA GLU A 233 -24.03 40.22 7.39
C GLU A 233 -24.24 40.79 8.79
N GLU A 234 -23.69 40.17 9.84
CA GLU A 234 -23.75 40.70 11.22
C GLU A 234 -23.10 42.10 11.35
N ALA A 235 -22.00 42.34 10.60
CA ALA A 235 -21.37 43.66 10.58
C ALA A 235 -22.23 44.73 9.87
N LYS A 236 -23.14 44.39 8.97
CA LYS A 236 -24.03 45.32 8.32
C LYS A 236 -25.20 45.73 9.23
N ASP A 237 -25.64 44.80 10.10
CA ASP A 237 -26.75 45.03 11.03
C ASP A 237 -26.35 45.65 12.37
N ALA A 238 -25.04 45.88 12.59
CA ALA A 238 -24.55 46.57 13.77
C ALA A 238 -25.00 48.01 13.79
N PRO A 239 -25.64 48.50 14.89
CA PRO A 239 -26.10 49.89 14.99
C PRO A 239 -24.88 50.84 14.91
N GLN A 240 -24.95 51.82 14.02
CA GLN A 240 -23.94 52.85 13.90
C GLN A 240 -23.79 53.60 15.25
N PRO A 241 -22.57 53.83 15.69
CA PRO A 241 -22.32 54.58 16.94
C PRO A 241 -22.89 56.02 16.81
N PRO A 242 -23.44 56.57 17.90
CA PRO A 242 -24.11 57.88 17.91
C PRO A 242 -23.18 59.03 17.58
#